data_fc4587cb09fb74c3477aea4b4c4fef35
#
_entry.id   fc4587cb09fb74c3477aea4b4c4fef35
#
_cell.length_a   1.000
_cell.length_b   1.000
_cell.length_c   1.000
_cell.angle_alpha   90.00
_cell.angle_beta   90.00
_cell.angle_gamma   90.00
#
_symmetry.space_group_name_H-M   'P 1'
#
loop_
_entity.id
_entity.type
_entity.pdbx_description
1 polymer ?
#
loop_
_entity_poly.entity_id
_entity_poly.type
_entity_poly.pdbx_seq_one_letter_code
_entity_poly.pdbx_strand_id
1 'polypeptide(L)'
;TKKNPARFDFDLRFPKMPSYLRRAAIQHALGSVSSYETRMDLWKKSGEKAGKPRLAYENHAMPVFYRDVMYREEKEGKDEAYLKLYDGHDWKWFCVRLNHTDMEYLRRNWWGKKASAPTLEKRHHKYFLRFSYTEEVTLTKTPVKEQIICSVDLGINTDAVCTIMRADG
;
A
#
# COMPACT_ATOMS: atom_id res chain seq x y z
N THR A 1 -10.24 -22.24 10.20
CA THR A 1 -10.43 -22.79 11.57
C THR A 1 -11.29 -24.04 11.47
N LYS A 2 -11.21 -24.98 12.44
CA LYS A 2 -12.05 -26.21 12.48
C LYS A 2 -13.55 -25.88 12.42
N LYS A 3 -13.97 -24.71 12.92
CA LYS A 3 -15.38 -24.24 12.89
C LYS A 3 -15.79 -23.65 11.55
N ASN A 4 -14.85 -23.23 10.71
CA ASN A 4 -15.13 -22.58 9.43
C ASN A 4 -14.03 -22.99 8.42
N PRO A 5 -14.14 -24.18 7.81
CA PRO A 5 -13.16 -24.64 6.85
C PRO A 5 -13.16 -23.71 5.64
N ALA A 6 -11.96 -23.38 5.15
CA ALA A 6 -11.83 -22.62 3.92
C ALA A 6 -12.41 -23.43 2.74
N ARG A 7 -13.15 -22.78 1.86
CA ARG A 7 -13.70 -23.39 0.64
C ARG A 7 -12.59 -23.91 -0.29
N PHE A 8 -11.41 -23.31 -0.23
CA PHE A 8 -10.25 -23.68 -1.04
C PHE A 8 -9.08 -24.04 -0.12
N ASP A 9 -8.43 -25.15 -0.42
CA ASP A 9 -7.19 -25.53 0.23
C ASP A 9 -6.03 -24.80 -0.44
N PHE A 10 -5.58 -23.72 0.20
CA PHE A 10 -4.45 -22.93 -0.28
C PHE A 10 -3.12 -23.66 -0.13
N ASP A 11 -2.99 -24.54 0.86
CA ASP A 11 -1.72 -25.25 1.11
C ASP A 11 -1.49 -26.33 0.05
N LEU A 12 -2.55 -26.94 -0.44
CA LEU A 12 -2.47 -27.88 -1.57
C LEU A 12 -2.07 -27.16 -2.87
N ARG A 13 -2.65 -25.97 -3.13
CA ARG A 13 -2.42 -25.24 -4.38
C ARG A 13 -1.13 -24.42 -4.37
N PHE A 14 -0.72 -23.92 -3.21
CA PHE A 14 0.47 -23.10 -3.01
C PHE A 14 1.30 -23.64 -1.85
N PRO A 15 1.96 -24.80 -2.05
CA PRO A 15 2.72 -25.45 -0.99
C PRO A 15 3.83 -24.53 -0.48
N LYS A 16 4.09 -24.60 0.83
CA LYS A 16 5.12 -23.82 1.52
C LYS A 16 4.99 -22.29 1.43
N MET A 17 3.87 -21.76 0.91
CA MET A 17 3.66 -20.31 0.85
C MET A 17 3.58 -19.72 2.26
N PRO A 18 4.40 -18.70 2.60
CA PRO A 18 4.34 -18.05 3.91
C PRO A 18 2.94 -17.51 4.20
N SER A 19 2.44 -17.78 5.41
CA SER A 19 1.08 -17.38 5.82
C SER A 19 0.84 -15.87 5.72
N TYR A 20 1.86 -15.05 5.96
CA TYR A 20 1.79 -13.60 5.83
C TYR A 20 1.63 -13.15 4.38
N LEU A 21 2.35 -13.77 3.43
CA LEU A 21 2.20 -13.47 2.02
C LEU A 21 0.80 -13.87 1.52
N ARG A 22 0.31 -15.03 1.94
CA ARG A 22 -1.06 -15.47 1.67
C ARG A 22 -2.10 -14.48 2.20
N ARG A 23 -1.93 -13.99 3.44
CA ARG A 23 -2.80 -12.95 4.01
C ARG A 23 -2.75 -11.67 3.20
N ALA A 24 -1.57 -11.20 2.80
CA ALA A 24 -1.42 -10.01 1.97
C ALA A 24 -2.14 -10.16 0.63
N ALA A 25 -1.99 -11.31 -0.04
CA ALA A 25 -2.68 -11.59 -1.30
C ALA A 25 -4.22 -11.61 -1.14
N ILE A 26 -4.72 -12.23 -0.06
CA ILE A 26 -6.16 -12.26 0.24
C ILE A 26 -6.67 -10.84 0.51
N GLN A 27 -5.99 -10.05 1.32
CA GLN A 27 -6.39 -8.67 1.62
C GLN A 27 -6.41 -7.80 0.36
N HIS A 28 -5.41 -7.95 -0.50
CA HIS A 28 -5.39 -7.25 -1.78
C HIS A 28 -6.59 -7.63 -2.68
N ALA A 29 -6.89 -8.93 -2.78
CA ALA A 29 -8.04 -9.41 -3.55
C ALA A 29 -9.37 -8.88 -2.99
N LEU A 30 -9.54 -8.89 -1.66
CA LEU A 30 -10.73 -8.33 -0.99
C LEU A 30 -10.86 -6.83 -1.27
N GLY A 31 -9.77 -6.07 -1.22
CA GLY A 31 -9.76 -4.64 -1.56
C GLY A 31 -10.19 -4.39 -3.01
N SER A 32 -9.70 -5.19 -3.95
CA SER A 32 -10.06 -5.09 -5.37
C SER A 32 -11.54 -5.39 -5.61
N VAL A 33 -12.10 -6.41 -4.94
CA VAL A 33 -13.54 -6.75 -5.02
C VAL A 33 -14.38 -5.64 -4.42
N SER A 34 -14.07 -5.16 -3.22
CA SER A 34 -14.80 -4.07 -2.55
C SER A 34 -14.81 -2.79 -3.39
N SER A 35 -13.67 -2.43 -3.99
CA SER A 35 -13.59 -1.30 -4.92
C SER A 35 -14.46 -1.50 -6.17
N TYR A 36 -14.49 -2.72 -6.71
CA TYR A 36 -15.35 -3.06 -7.83
C TYR A 36 -16.85 -2.95 -7.47
N GLU A 37 -17.26 -3.49 -6.33
CA GLU A 37 -18.64 -3.41 -5.84
C GLU A 37 -19.09 -1.96 -5.66
N THR A 38 -18.26 -1.13 -5.04
CA THR A 38 -18.53 0.31 -4.90
C THR A 38 -18.73 0.99 -6.26
N ARG A 39 -17.86 0.70 -7.23
CA ARG A 39 -18.00 1.26 -8.59
C ARG A 39 -19.25 0.74 -9.30
N MET A 40 -19.61 -0.51 -9.11
CA MET A 40 -20.85 -1.09 -9.66
C MET A 40 -22.10 -0.42 -9.08
N ASP A 41 -22.12 -0.15 -7.78
CA ASP A 41 -23.23 0.53 -7.13
C ASP A 41 -23.37 1.98 -7.60
N LEU A 42 -22.25 2.70 -7.74
CA LEU A 42 -22.24 4.04 -8.29
C LEU A 42 -22.73 4.06 -9.76
N TRP A 43 -22.29 3.10 -10.55
CA TRP A 43 -22.72 2.97 -11.95
C TRP A 43 -24.24 2.71 -12.07
N LYS A 44 -24.79 1.81 -11.26
CA LYS A 44 -26.23 1.58 -11.20
C LYS A 44 -27.00 2.83 -10.78
N LYS A 45 -26.53 3.54 -9.74
CA LYS A 45 -27.14 4.78 -9.24
C LYS A 45 -27.10 5.92 -10.27
N SER A 46 -26.09 5.95 -11.13
CA SER A 46 -25.97 6.95 -12.21
C SER A 46 -26.89 6.66 -13.42
N GLY A 47 -27.67 5.60 -13.37
CA GLY A 47 -28.56 5.20 -14.48
C GLY A 47 -27.80 4.52 -15.62
N GLU A 48 -26.66 3.88 -15.34
CA GLU A 48 -25.88 3.08 -16.29
C GLU A 48 -25.35 3.87 -17.52
N LYS A 49 -25.21 5.18 -17.38
CA LYS A 49 -24.82 6.09 -18.48
C LYS A 49 -23.37 5.93 -18.95
N ALA A 50 -22.50 5.42 -18.07
CA ALA A 50 -21.09 5.19 -18.40
C ALA A 50 -20.84 3.71 -18.72
N GLY A 51 -19.63 3.37 -19.21
CA GLY A 51 -19.23 1.99 -19.41
C GLY A 51 -19.29 1.17 -18.12
N LYS A 52 -19.84 -0.04 -18.19
CA LYS A 52 -19.95 -0.93 -17.03
C LYS A 52 -18.59 -1.20 -16.41
N PRO A 53 -18.43 -0.99 -15.09
CA PRO A 53 -17.17 -1.29 -14.41
C PRO A 53 -16.77 -2.75 -14.59
N ARG A 54 -15.47 -2.98 -14.71
CA ARG A 54 -14.89 -4.32 -14.78
C ARG A 54 -14.04 -4.58 -13.54
N LEU A 55 -14.05 -5.81 -13.06
CA LEU A 55 -13.09 -6.22 -12.04
C LEU A 55 -11.69 -6.23 -12.68
N ALA A 56 -10.82 -5.38 -12.18
CA ALA A 56 -9.43 -5.38 -12.61
C ALA A 56 -8.68 -6.53 -11.94
N TYR A 57 -8.12 -7.41 -12.74
CA TYR A 57 -7.15 -8.40 -12.29
C TYR A 57 -5.77 -7.78 -12.50
N GLU A 58 -5.21 -7.23 -11.44
CA GLU A 58 -3.81 -6.82 -11.50
C GLU A 58 -2.95 -8.08 -11.46
N ASN A 59 -2.22 -8.32 -12.54
CA ASN A 59 -1.24 -9.40 -12.62
C ASN A 59 -0.05 -9.19 -11.67
N HIS A 60 -0.03 -8.07 -10.95
CA HIS A 60 1.05 -7.64 -10.08
C HIS A 60 0.51 -7.23 -8.72
N ALA A 61 -0.10 -8.20 -8.01
CA ALA A 61 -0.36 -7.98 -6.59
C ALA A 61 0.94 -7.60 -5.91
N MET A 62 0.96 -6.43 -5.28
CA MET A 62 2.12 -5.98 -4.51
C MET A 62 2.08 -6.66 -3.15
N PRO A 63 2.89 -7.70 -2.89
CA PRO A 63 2.89 -8.35 -1.60
C PRO A 63 3.52 -7.41 -0.57
N VAL A 64 2.93 -7.38 0.62
CA VAL A 64 3.53 -6.74 1.78
C VAL A 64 4.57 -7.68 2.38
N PHE A 65 5.80 -7.23 2.47
CA PHE A 65 6.90 -7.96 3.10
C PHE A 65 6.97 -7.59 4.58
N TYR A 66 6.33 -8.38 5.43
CA TYR A 66 6.31 -8.13 6.87
C TYR A 66 7.72 -8.11 7.44
N ARG A 67 8.00 -7.07 8.25
CA ARG A 67 9.30 -6.90 8.91
C ARG A 67 9.61 -8.12 9.77
N ASP A 68 10.88 -8.48 9.82
CA ASP A 68 11.46 -9.63 10.54
C ASP A 68 10.99 -11.02 10.10
N VAL A 69 9.91 -11.09 9.31
CA VAL A 69 9.38 -12.35 8.77
C VAL A 69 9.75 -12.54 7.31
N MET A 70 9.67 -11.49 6.50
CA MET A 70 9.92 -11.52 5.06
C MET A 70 10.84 -10.40 4.57
N TYR A 71 11.06 -9.39 5.38
CA TYR A 71 11.92 -8.26 5.12
C TYR A 71 12.78 -7.96 6.34
N ARG A 72 14.07 -7.74 6.13
CA ARG A 72 15.03 -7.27 7.14
C ARG A 72 15.94 -6.22 6.54
N GLU A 73 16.23 -5.17 7.28
CA GLU A 73 17.26 -4.19 6.95
C GLU A 73 18.60 -4.61 7.55
N GLU A 74 19.70 -4.32 6.84
CA GLU A 74 21.02 -4.40 7.44
C GLU A 74 21.19 -3.25 8.43
N LYS A 75 21.63 -3.56 9.67
CA LYS A 75 21.67 -2.59 10.77
C LYS A 75 22.85 -1.59 10.67
N GLU A 76 23.85 -1.87 9.85
CA GLU A 76 25.12 -1.14 9.82
C GLU A 76 25.23 -0.07 8.72
N GLY A 77 24.15 0.54 8.29
CA GLY A 77 24.18 1.63 7.31
C GLY A 77 24.54 1.21 5.88
N LYS A 78 24.60 -0.07 5.60
CA LYS A 78 24.73 -0.60 4.25
C LYS A 78 23.42 -0.41 3.49
N ASP A 79 23.52 -0.15 2.19
CA ASP A 79 22.36 -0.06 1.30
C ASP A 79 21.92 -1.46 0.87
N GLU A 80 21.64 -2.31 1.85
CA GLU A 80 21.29 -3.70 1.67
C GLU A 80 20.08 -4.06 2.50
N ALA A 81 19.25 -4.95 1.95
CA ALA A 81 18.12 -5.54 2.65
C ALA A 81 18.02 -7.03 2.34
N TYR A 82 17.34 -7.75 3.20
CA TYR A 82 17.07 -9.17 2.98
C TYR A 82 15.59 -9.35 2.71
N LEU A 83 15.27 -10.00 1.59
CA LEU A 83 13.92 -10.38 1.21
C LEU A 83 13.78 -11.90 1.24
N LYS A 84 12.70 -12.37 1.81
CA LYS A 84 12.36 -13.79 1.76
C LYS A 84 11.58 -14.07 0.48
N LEU A 85 12.24 -14.72 -0.49
CA LEU A 85 11.70 -15.00 -1.81
C LEU A 85 11.66 -16.51 -2.07
N TYR A 86 10.80 -16.93 -3.00
CA TYR A 86 10.70 -18.32 -3.42
C TYR A 86 11.71 -18.59 -4.53
N ASP A 87 12.58 -19.60 -4.34
CA ASP A 87 13.63 -19.95 -5.30
C ASP A 87 13.23 -21.06 -6.30
N GLY A 88 11.95 -21.43 -6.30
CA GLY A 88 11.41 -22.55 -7.08
C GLY A 88 11.23 -23.84 -6.27
N HIS A 89 11.89 -23.97 -5.12
CA HIS A 89 11.82 -25.13 -4.22
C HIS A 89 11.39 -24.74 -2.81
N ASP A 90 11.94 -23.63 -2.30
CA ASP A 90 11.67 -23.17 -0.94
C ASP A 90 11.78 -21.66 -0.81
N TRP A 91 11.35 -21.12 0.34
CA TRP A 91 11.43 -19.71 0.70
C TRP A 91 12.74 -19.43 1.41
N LYS A 92 13.64 -18.68 0.74
CA LYS A 92 14.97 -18.32 1.25
C LYS A 92 15.16 -16.82 1.36
N TRP A 93 16.09 -16.44 2.21
CA TRP A 93 16.53 -15.05 2.33
C TRP A 93 17.53 -14.72 1.24
N PHE A 94 17.25 -13.66 0.51
CA PHE A 94 18.13 -13.08 -0.51
C PHE A 94 18.55 -11.70 -0.07
N CYS A 95 19.84 -11.43 -0.11
CA CYS A 95 20.39 -10.10 0.04
C CYS A 95 20.15 -9.32 -1.26
N VAL A 96 19.55 -8.15 -1.15
CA VAL A 96 19.30 -7.24 -2.26
C VAL A 96 19.99 -5.90 -1.98
N ARG A 97 20.68 -5.37 -2.99
CA ARG A 97 21.26 -4.05 -2.89
C ARG A 97 20.21 -3.02 -3.25
N LEU A 98 20.06 -2.01 -2.40
CA LEU A 98 19.18 -0.87 -2.60
C LEU A 98 19.95 0.28 -3.26
N ASN A 99 19.22 1.18 -3.90
CA ASN A 99 19.84 2.35 -4.52
C ASN A 99 20.37 3.28 -3.43
N HIS A 100 21.66 3.64 -3.52
CA HIS A 100 22.33 4.49 -2.53
C HIS A 100 21.64 5.85 -2.37
N THR A 101 21.33 6.51 -3.48
CA THR A 101 20.67 7.83 -3.47
C THR A 101 19.31 7.79 -2.78
N ASP A 102 18.50 6.75 -3.05
CA ASP A 102 17.19 6.57 -2.43
C ASP A 102 17.35 6.30 -0.93
N MET A 103 18.32 5.48 -0.53
CA MET A 103 18.61 5.19 0.88
C MET A 103 19.13 6.40 1.63
N GLU A 104 19.97 7.20 1.01
CA GLU A 104 20.45 8.48 1.58
C GLU A 104 19.27 9.46 1.78
N TYR A 105 18.37 9.57 0.80
CA TYR A 105 17.15 10.38 0.92
C TYR A 105 16.27 9.90 2.09
N LEU A 106 16.07 8.60 2.22
CA LEU A 106 15.27 8.03 3.31
C LEU A 106 15.92 8.30 4.68
N ARG A 107 17.23 8.13 4.81
CA ARG A 107 17.95 8.42 6.05
C ARG A 107 17.88 9.90 6.43
N ARG A 108 18.01 10.81 5.46
CA ARG A 108 17.98 12.26 5.70
C ARG A 108 16.60 12.76 6.12
N ASN A 109 15.54 12.27 5.48
CA ASN A 109 14.20 12.85 5.61
C ASN A 109 13.26 12.04 6.52
N TRP A 110 13.50 10.72 6.63
CA TRP A 110 12.54 9.78 7.23
C TRP A 110 13.13 8.96 8.38
N TRP A 111 14.37 9.22 8.76
CA TRP A 111 15.00 8.52 9.87
C TRP A 111 14.20 8.73 11.17
N GLY A 112 14.00 7.64 11.92
CA GLY A 112 13.26 7.68 13.19
C GLY A 112 11.73 7.79 13.05
N LYS A 113 11.19 7.99 11.85
CA LYS A 113 9.75 8.00 11.62
C LYS A 113 9.20 6.58 11.45
N LYS A 114 7.94 6.38 11.84
CA LYS A 114 7.29 5.07 11.74
C LYS A 114 7.09 4.67 10.28
N ALA A 115 7.83 3.68 9.84
CA ALA A 115 7.66 3.06 8.52
C ALA A 115 6.76 1.84 8.58
N SER A 116 5.87 1.69 7.61
CA SER A 116 5.12 0.44 7.40
C SER A 116 6.02 -0.67 6.83
N ALA A 117 5.52 -1.89 6.81
CA ALA A 117 6.18 -2.96 6.08
C ALA A 117 6.23 -2.64 4.57
N PRO A 118 7.38 -2.86 3.89
CA PRO A 118 7.50 -2.50 2.48
C PRO A 118 6.67 -3.41 1.58
N THR A 119 6.30 -2.88 0.41
CA THR A 119 5.71 -3.65 -0.69
C THR A 119 6.69 -3.73 -1.84
N LEU A 120 6.71 -4.85 -2.56
CA LEU A 120 7.51 -5.04 -3.76
C LEU A 120 6.67 -4.72 -4.99
N GLU A 121 7.15 -3.79 -5.80
CA GLU A 121 6.52 -3.39 -7.05
C GLU A 121 7.45 -3.64 -8.22
N LYS A 122 6.90 -4.20 -9.31
CA LYS A 122 7.62 -4.28 -10.58
C LYS A 122 7.08 -3.23 -11.54
N ARG A 123 7.95 -2.33 -12.00
CA ARG A 123 7.64 -1.36 -13.05
C ARG A 123 8.59 -1.57 -14.22
N HIS A 124 8.02 -1.86 -15.39
CA HIS A 124 8.80 -2.25 -16.57
C HIS A 124 9.73 -3.43 -16.22
N HIS A 125 11.04 -3.23 -16.26
CA HIS A 125 12.04 -4.25 -15.97
C HIS A 125 12.76 -4.05 -14.62
N LYS A 126 12.28 -3.11 -13.78
CA LYS A 126 12.90 -2.79 -12.48
C LYS A 126 11.98 -3.18 -11.33
N TYR A 127 12.57 -3.53 -10.21
CA TYR A 127 11.87 -3.79 -8.96
C TYR A 127 12.11 -2.65 -7.98
N PHE A 128 11.06 -2.28 -7.26
CA PHE A 128 11.08 -1.21 -6.27
C PHE A 128 10.52 -1.73 -4.95
N LEU A 129 11.20 -1.41 -3.86
CA LEU A 129 10.62 -1.52 -2.53
C LEU A 129 9.99 -0.18 -2.17
N ARG A 130 8.68 -0.19 -1.94
CA ARG A 130 7.93 1.00 -1.56
C ARG A 130 7.73 0.99 -0.05
N PHE A 131 8.16 2.04 0.61
CA PHE A 131 7.94 2.29 2.03
C PHE A 131 6.91 3.39 2.21
N SER A 132 5.95 3.18 3.10
CA SER A 132 5.00 4.21 3.53
C SER A 132 5.38 4.68 4.94
N TYR A 133 5.43 5.98 5.13
CA TYR A 133 5.74 6.60 6.41
C TYR A 133 4.52 7.36 6.92
N THR A 134 4.34 7.35 8.22
CA THR A 134 3.30 8.13 8.88
C THR A 134 3.94 9.16 9.79
N GLU A 135 3.53 10.39 9.65
CA GLU A 135 3.93 11.50 10.50
C GLU A 135 2.70 12.27 10.95
N GLU A 136 2.63 12.55 12.25
CA GLU A 136 1.63 13.46 12.78
C GLU A 136 2.21 14.87 12.77
N VAL A 137 1.57 15.76 12.04
CA VAL A 137 1.99 17.15 11.93
C VAL A 137 0.92 18.02 12.57
N THR A 138 1.32 18.78 13.59
CA THR A 138 0.45 19.83 14.15
C THR A 138 0.55 21.05 13.23
N LEU A 139 -0.50 21.30 12.47
CA LEU A 139 -0.53 22.38 11.47
C LEU A 139 -0.50 23.75 12.09
N THR A 140 -1.11 23.94 13.26
CA THR A 140 -1.17 25.22 13.94
C THR A 140 -1.41 25.07 15.44
N LYS A 141 -0.88 26.03 16.23
CA LYS A 141 -1.21 26.17 17.66
C LYS A 141 -2.39 27.12 17.89
N THR A 142 -2.93 27.72 16.83
CA THR A 142 -4.07 28.65 16.90
C THR A 142 -5.31 27.90 17.36
N PRO A 143 -6.07 28.40 18.31
CA PRO A 143 -7.35 27.82 18.73
C PRO A 143 -8.28 27.58 17.56
N VAL A 144 -9.04 26.48 17.57
CA VAL A 144 -9.90 26.09 16.45
C VAL A 144 -10.82 27.22 15.98
N LYS A 145 -11.39 27.99 16.92
CA LYS A 145 -12.28 29.12 16.63
C LYS A 145 -11.62 30.27 15.86
N GLU A 146 -10.31 30.38 15.93
CA GLU A 146 -9.53 31.44 15.27
C GLU A 146 -8.88 30.95 13.95
N GLN A 147 -9.08 29.68 13.61
CA GLN A 147 -8.49 29.11 12.41
C GLN A 147 -9.26 29.53 11.15
N ILE A 148 -8.50 29.84 10.11
CA ILE A 148 -9.01 29.98 8.76
C ILE A 148 -8.77 28.66 8.04
N ILE A 149 -9.83 28.02 7.59
CA ILE A 149 -9.79 26.74 6.89
C ILE A 149 -9.90 27.01 5.39
N CYS A 150 -8.93 26.54 4.64
CA CYS A 150 -8.97 26.53 3.19
C CYS A 150 -9.24 25.10 2.71
N SER A 151 -10.39 24.89 2.10
CA SER A 151 -10.74 23.61 1.44
C SER A 151 -10.52 23.75 -0.05
N VAL A 152 -9.78 22.80 -0.63
CA VAL A 152 -9.49 22.76 -2.07
C VAL A 152 -10.08 21.49 -2.64
N ASP A 153 -10.96 21.62 -3.62
CA ASP A 153 -11.48 20.51 -4.41
C ASP A 153 -10.85 20.56 -5.81
N LEU A 154 -10.28 19.43 -6.24
CA LEU A 154 -9.66 19.29 -7.55
C LEU A 154 -10.67 18.66 -8.52
N GLY A 155 -11.10 19.43 -9.49
CA GLY A 155 -12.09 18.99 -10.49
C GLY A 155 -11.44 18.46 -11.77
N ILE A 156 -12.20 17.68 -12.52
CA ILE A 156 -11.77 17.19 -13.84
C ILE A 156 -11.87 18.30 -14.92
N ASN A 157 -12.88 19.17 -14.78
CA ASN A 157 -13.17 20.25 -15.75
C ASN A 157 -12.72 21.63 -15.27
N THR A 158 -12.43 21.76 -14.00
CA THR A 158 -11.94 22.98 -13.35
C THR A 158 -10.71 22.57 -12.55
N ASP A 159 -9.60 23.25 -12.73
CA ASP A 159 -8.31 22.86 -12.13
C ASP A 159 -8.40 22.73 -10.62
N ALA A 160 -9.02 23.68 -9.96
CA ALA A 160 -9.29 23.63 -8.53
C ALA A 160 -10.42 24.62 -8.14
N VAL A 161 -11.23 24.24 -7.16
CA VAL A 161 -12.14 25.13 -6.45
C VAL A 161 -11.63 25.29 -5.03
N CYS A 162 -11.42 26.52 -4.61
CA CYS A 162 -10.93 26.84 -3.26
C CYS A 162 -12.03 27.56 -2.48
N THR A 163 -12.34 27.07 -1.30
CA THR A 163 -13.25 27.71 -0.35
C THR A 163 -12.51 28.05 0.91
N ILE A 164 -12.63 29.30 1.36
CA ILE A 164 -12.03 29.77 2.61
C ILE A 164 -13.16 30.06 3.58
N MET A 165 -13.09 29.47 4.77
CA MET A 165 -14.05 29.67 5.84
C MET A 165 -13.36 29.83 7.20
N ARG A 166 -14.04 30.45 8.13
CA ARG A 166 -13.65 30.39 9.56
C ARG A 166 -14.23 29.14 10.20
N ALA A 167 -13.60 28.67 11.27
CA ALA A 167 -14.05 27.45 11.96
C ALA A 167 -15.39 27.64 12.72
N ASP A 168 -15.85 28.86 12.89
CA ASP A 168 -17.15 29.23 13.49
C ASP A 168 -18.27 29.45 12.47
N GLY A 169 -18.00 29.29 11.17
CA GLY A 169 -18.96 29.43 10.06
C GLY A 169 -18.83 30.71 9.25
#